data_841940c12407d1715057e9cbd4ff2a9f
#
_entry.id   841940c12407d1715057e9cbd4ff2a9f
#
_cell.length_a   1.000
_cell.length_b   1.000
_cell.length_c   1.000
_cell.angle_alpha   90.00
_cell.angle_beta   90.00
_cell.angle_gamma   90.00
#
_symmetry.space_group_name_H-M   'P 1'
#
loop_
_entity.id
_entity.type
_entity.pdbx_description
1 polymer ?
#
loop_
_entity_poly.entity_id
_entity_poly.type
_entity_poly.pdbx_seq_one_letter_code
_entity_poly.pdbx_strand_id
1 'polypeptide(L)'
;MDILYLKKCVKNIQVKNMVNADVEVVNKSPLKMMGKGRQGAVFQFTDDICVKVFGNEEDCEREYYALSLGQKSSLFPKLYAKGPLYIAMEIVKGVDVREYLQSQPLTKALSEKLIEMLIIFKKIGFERIDHHKRQIYLQPDGNLKVIDVARTVWRDRVYPYPRKLLTSLGEENKEIFLTHVQEMAPELYEEWKHYIRMEELSRQIYQGLIVEKSINKKNKKRTKSLLTTKDDQKYVIQLEGLMHKVFKEEWVKTMLAQGYDPDAVMEKIDKHWEKYEQKGNGNLNKRNLSKRKKRLEKAKVKAKVKAKGKSEEKDKDSKKKKNNENKAQTNKEKRKKRKK
;
A
#
# COMPACT_ATOMS: atom_id res chain seq x y z
N MET A 1 17.39 10.19 -17.00
CA MET A 1 17.59 8.77 -16.63
C MET A 1 17.82 7.95 -17.89
N ASP A 2 18.92 7.20 -17.94
CA ASP A 2 19.21 6.27 -19.04
C ASP A 2 18.40 4.96 -18.84
N ILE A 3 17.38 4.79 -19.66
CA ILE A 3 16.46 3.63 -19.61
C ILE A 3 17.12 2.36 -20.13
N LEU A 4 18.06 2.47 -21.08
CA LEU A 4 18.75 1.28 -21.63
C LEU A 4 19.72 0.71 -20.60
N TYR A 5 20.47 1.58 -19.94
CA TYR A 5 21.35 1.17 -18.84
C TYR A 5 20.56 0.58 -17.67
N LEU A 6 19.44 1.20 -17.27
CA LEU A 6 18.55 0.65 -16.23
C LEU A 6 18.10 -0.77 -16.58
N LYS A 7 17.61 -1.00 -17.79
CA LYS A 7 17.15 -2.32 -18.23
C LYS A 7 18.28 -3.35 -18.21
N LYS A 8 19.51 -2.95 -18.60
CA LYS A 8 20.70 -3.81 -18.52
C LYS A 8 21.02 -4.20 -17.08
N CYS A 9 20.97 -3.24 -16.15
CA CYS A 9 21.20 -3.50 -14.72
C CYS A 9 20.15 -4.46 -14.16
N VAL A 10 18.85 -4.19 -14.39
CA VAL A 10 17.75 -5.01 -13.84
C VAL A 10 17.78 -6.44 -14.36
N LYS A 11 18.18 -6.70 -15.62
CA LYS A 11 18.36 -8.07 -16.16
C LYS A 11 19.35 -8.92 -15.36
N ASN A 12 20.30 -8.28 -14.68
CA ASN A 12 21.32 -8.95 -13.87
C ASN A 12 20.93 -9.08 -12.39
N ILE A 13 19.68 -8.75 -12.04
CA ILE A 13 19.13 -8.88 -10.69
C ILE A 13 18.02 -9.93 -10.71
N GLN A 14 18.15 -10.95 -9.88
CA GLN A 14 17.12 -11.98 -9.68
C GLN A 14 16.54 -11.81 -8.27
N VAL A 15 15.22 -11.77 -8.17
CA VAL A 15 14.48 -11.68 -6.92
C VAL A 15 13.47 -12.81 -6.87
N LYS A 16 13.51 -13.60 -5.79
CA LYS A 16 12.62 -14.74 -5.57
C LYS A 16 11.81 -14.54 -4.30
N ASN A 17 10.49 -14.63 -4.41
CA ASN A 17 9.62 -14.57 -3.24
C ASN A 17 9.81 -15.80 -2.36
N MET A 18 9.92 -15.58 -1.06
CA MET A 18 9.99 -16.60 -0.04
C MET A 18 8.68 -16.68 0.75
N VAL A 19 8.39 -17.83 1.33
CA VAL A 19 7.22 -18.01 2.19
C VAL A 19 7.52 -17.41 3.56
N ASN A 20 6.73 -16.42 3.97
CA ASN A 20 6.82 -15.72 5.26
C ASN A 20 8.16 -15.04 5.59
N ALA A 21 9.03 -14.89 4.61
CA ALA A 21 10.33 -14.23 4.75
C ALA A 21 10.52 -13.13 3.70
N ASP A 22 11.58 -12.35 3.86
CA ASP A 22 12.02 -11.42 2.83
C ASP A 22 12.54 -12.16 1.60
N VAL A 23 12.47 -11.51 0.44
CA VAL A 23 12.90 -12.09 -0.82
C VAL A 23 14.37 -12.54 -0.79
N GLU A 24 14.66 -13.61 -1.48
CA GLU A 24 16.03 -14.00 -1.85
C GLU A 24 16.48 -13.18 -3.06
N VAL A 25 17.72 -12.67 -3.02
CA VAL A 25 18.23 -11.74 -4.02
C VAL A 25 19.59 -12.21 -4.51
N VAL A 26 19.73 -12.35 -5.82
CA VAL A 26 21.02 -12.52 -6.51
C VAL A 26 21.27 -11.29 -7.36
N ASN A 27 22.24 -10.46 -6.97
CA ASN A 27 22.58 -9.23 -7.68
C ASN A 27 23.94 -9.37 -8.38
N LYS A 28 23.93 -9.44 -9.71
CA LYS A 28 25.12 -9.41 -10.58
C LYS A 28 25.26 -8.07 -11.32
N SER A 29 24.46 -7.06 -10.92
CA SER A 29 24.53 -5.70 -11.46
C SER A 29 25.47 -4.83 -10.64
N PRO A 30 25.92 -3.67 -11.17
CA PRO A 30 26.71 -2.72 -10.40
C PRO A 30 25.89 -1.93 -9.36
N LEU A 31 24.56 -2.11 -9.29
CA LEU A 31 23.69 -1.34 -8.40
C LEU A 31 23.85 -1.79 -6.94
N LYS A 32 23.98 -0.82 -6.04
CA LYS A 32 24.02 -1.08 -4.60
C LYS A 32 22.62 -1.36 -4.07
N MET A 33 22.44 -2.48 -3.37
CA MET A 33 21.19 -2.78 -2.69
C MET A 33 20.99 -1.86 -1.48
N MET A 34 19.86 -1.17 -1.40
CA MET A 34 19.48 -0.30 -0.30
C MET A 34 18.67 -1.04 0.78
N GLY A 35 17.90 -2.06 0.37
CA GLY A 35 17.07 -2.85 1.27
C GLY A 35 16.26 -3.90 0.55
N LYS A 36 15.67 -4.81 1.30
CA LYS A 36 14.76 -5.84 0.80
C LYS A 36 13.59 -6.05 1.75
N GLY A 37 12.52 -6.63 1.24
CA GLY A 37 11.32 -6.98 1.98
C GLY A 37 10.63 -8.20 1.37
N ARG A 38 9.39 -8.44 1.73
CA ARG A 38 8.64 -9.65 1.30
C ARG A 38 8.29 -9.71 -0.17
N GLN A 39 8.27 -8.59 -0.89
CA GLN A 39 7.77 -8.52 -2.26
C GLN A 39 8.86 -8.15 -3.27
N GLY A 40 9.99 -7.62 -2.81
CA GLY A 40 11.05 -7.15 -3.68
C GLY A 40 12.22 -6.54 -2.94
N ALA A 41 13.23 -6.15 -3.69
CA ALA A 41 14.43 -5.48 -3.20
C ALA A 41 14.64 -4.14 -3.92
N VAL A 42 15.20 -3.17 -3.21
CA VAL A 42 15.43 -1.80 -3.69
C VAL A 42 16.91 -1.58 -3.89
N PHE A 43 17.27 -1.01 -5.04
CA PHE A 43 18.64 -0.74 -5.44
C PHE A 43 18.79 0.74 -5.78
N GLN A 44 19.92 1.32 -5.41
CA GLN A 44 20.28 2.68 -5.80
C GLN A 44 20.68 2.70 -7.27
N PHE A 45 20.04 3.55 -8.08
CA PHE A 45 20.38 3.75 -9.48
C PHE A 45 21.17 5.04 -9.70
N THR A 46 20.75 6.13 -9.05
CA THR A 46 21.48 7.40 -8.93
C THR A 46 21.32 7.93 -7.50
N ASP A 47 21.82 9.11 -7.21
CA ASP A 47 21.66 9.75 -5.89
C ASP A 47 20.20 10.10 -5.55
N ASP A 48 19.34 10.23 -6.57
CA ASP A 48 17.93 10.61 -6.41
C ASP A 48 16.94 9.55 -6.92
N ILE A 49 17.43 8.48 -7.56
CA ILE A 49 16.58 7.46 -8.18
C ILE A 49 16.95 6.08 -7.66
N CYS A 50 15.95 5.36 -7.17
CA CYS A 50 16.06 3.93 -6.87
C CYS A 50 15.23 3.09 -7.84
N VAL A 51 15.58 1.82 -7.91
CA VAL A 51 14.80 0.81 -8.62
C VAL A 51 14.41 -0.31 -7.66
N LYS A 52 13.11 -0.55 -7.52
CA LYS A 52 12.57 -1.70 -6.78
C LYS A 52 12.32 -2.82 -7.77
N VAL A 53 12.97 -3.96 -7.55
CA VAL A 53 12.82 -5.19 -8.35
C VAL A 53 11.98 -6.18 -7.55
N PHE A 54 10.97 -6.76 -8.20
CA PHE A 54 9.96 -7.62 -7.59
C PHE A 54 10.19 -9.08 -7.95
N GLY A 55 9.77 -9.97 -7.07
CA GLY A 55 9.81 -11.42 -7.31
C GLY A 55 8.68 -11.93 -8.21
N ASN A 56 7.62 -11.12 -8.44
CA ASN A 56 6.52 -11.44 -9.36
C ASN A 56 5.86 -10.18 -9.93
N GLU A 57 5.20 -10.34 -11.09
CA GLU A 57 4.55 -9.23 -11.79
C GLU A 57 3.33 -8.68 -11.04
N GLU A 58 2.60 -9.51 -10.30
CA GLU A 58 1.39 -9.06 -9.59
C GLU A 58 1.71 -8.02 -8.51
N ASP A 59 2.77 -8.22 -7.75
CA ASP A 59 3.21 -7.28 -6.73
C ASP A 59 3.75 -6.00 -7.36
N CYS A 60 4.48 -6.11 -8.48
CA CYS A 60 4.95 -4.97 -9.26
C CYS A 60 3.78 -4.13 -9.80
N GLU A 61 2.79 -4.77 -10.43
CA GLU A 61 1.62 -4.09 -10.96
C GLU A 61 0.80 -3.41 -9.87
N ARG A 62 0.64 -4.06 -8.72
CA ARG A 62 -0.10 -3.54 -7.58
C ARG A 62 0.55 -2.28 -7.02
N GLU A 63 1.85 -2.32 -6.79
CA GLU A 63 2.59 -1.17 -6.27
C GLU A 63 2.64 -0.02 -7.26
N TYR A 64 2.89 -0.31 -8.54
CA TYR A 64 2.85 0.69 -9.58
C TYR A 64 1.47 1.36 -9.70
N TYR A 65 0.39 0.57 -9.65
CA TYR A 65 -0.96 1.11 -9.71
C TYR A 65 -1.25 2.03 -8.51
N ALA A 66 -0.90 1.60 -7.30
CA ALA A 66 -1.07 2.42 -6.11
C ALA A 66 -0.28 3.73 -6.18
N LEU A 67 1.01 3.67 -6.56
CA LEU A 67 1.84 4.86 -6.75
C LEU A 67 1.29 5.78 -7.85
N SER A 68 0.79 5.22 -8.95
CA SER A 68 0.27 6.00 -10.09
C SER A 68 -0.97 6.83 -9.73
N LEU A 69 -1.81 6.35 -8.80
CA LEU A 69 -2.96 7.12 -8.29
C LEU A 69 -2.51 8.38 -7.54
N GLY A 70 -1.37 8.30 -6.87
CA GLY A 70 -0.84 9.37 -6.03
C GLY A 70 0.05 10.39 -6.76
N GLN A 71 0.36 10.23 -8.06
CA GLN A 71 1.36 11.06 -8.76
C GLN A 71 0.99 12.54 -8.91
N LYS A 72 -0.24 12.93 -8.61
CA LYS A 72 -0.66 14.34 -8.55
C LYS A 72 -0.33 15.01 -7.21
N SER A 73 0.05 14.22 -6.21
CA SER A 73 0.41 14.68 -4.87
C SER A 73 1.92 14.52 -4.65
N SER A 74 2.53 15.46 -3.95
CA SER A 74 3.94 15.37 -3.49
C SER A 74 4.16 14.29 -2.41
N LEU A 75 3.07 13.74 -1.87
CA LEU A 75 3.09 12.72 -0.82
C LEU A 75 3.73 11.39 -1.24
N PHE A 76 3.85 11.12 -2.54
CA PHE A 76 4.38 9.87 -3.05
C PHE A 76 5.67 10.07 -3.83
N PRO A 77 6.57 9.05 -3.84
CA PRO A 77 7.74 9.07 -4.70
C PRO A 77 7.36 9.28 -6.16
N LYS A 78 8.08 10.13 -6.86
CA LYS A 78 7.92 10.36 -8.29
C LYS A 78 8.28 9.10 -9.07
N LEU A 79 7.42 8.69 -9.99
CA LEU A 79 7.65 7.55 -10.87
C LEU A 79 8.42 7.98 -12.12
N TYR A 80 9.49 7.25 -12.47
CA TYR A 80 10.32 7.52 -13.65
C TYR A 80 10.15 6.47 -14.73
N ALA A 81 10.13 5.18 -14.37
CA ALA A 81 9.97 4.08 -15.32
C ALA A 81 9.35 2.85 -14.66
N LYS A 82 8.81 1.96 -15.50
CA LYS A 82 8.27 0.66 -15.12
C LYS A 82 8.61 -0.40 -16.15
N GLY A 83 8.95 -1.58 -15.69
CA GLY A 83 9.01 -2.81 -16.48
C GLY A 83 8.11 -3.90 -15.88
N PRO A 84 8.17 -5.13 -16.38
CA PRO A 84 7.36 -6.24 -15.88
C PRO A 84 7.59 -6.52 -14.38
N LEU A 85 8.85 -6.49 -13.95
CA LEU A 85 9.28 -6.84 -12.59
C LEU A 85 9.99 -5.70 -11.87
N TYR A 86 9.93 -4.45 -12.35
CA TYR A 86 10.59 -3.34 -11.68
C TYR A 86 9.84 -2.02 -11.80
N ILE A 87 10.09 -1.15 -10.83
CA ILE A 87 9.66 0.25 -10.80
C ILE A 87 10.88 1.11 -10.46
N ALA A 88 11.18 2.10 -11.31
CA ALA A 88 12.15 3.15 -10.99
C ALA A 88 11.41 4.37 -10.46
N MET A 89 11.83 4.85 -9.30
CA MET A 89 11.17 5.94 -8.58
C MET A 89 12.16 6.78 -7.80
N GLU A 90 11.71 7.91 -7.30
CA GLU A 90 12.44 8.82 -6.44
C GLU A 90 12.91 8.12 -5.16
N ILE A 91 14.14 8.40 -4.73
CA ILE A 91 14.63 8.03 -3.40
C ILE A 91 13.98 8.99 -2.39
N VAL A 92 13.23 8.43 -1.46
CA VAL A 92 12.67 9.20 -0.34
C VAL A 92 13.77 9.47 0.68
N LYS A 93 14.05 10.75 0.91
CA LYS A 93 15.03 11.24 1.87
C LYS A 93 14.33 11.60 3.19
N GLY A 94 15.09 11.89 4.23
CA GLY A 94 14.56 12.26 5.53
C GLY A 94 14.44 11.09 6.51
N VAL A 95 13.78 11.31 7.64
CA VAL A 95 13.61 10.32 8.72
C VAL A 95 12.20 9.75 8.74
N ASP A 96 12.05 8.46 9.02
CA ASP A 96 10.72 7.89 9.19
C ASP A 96 10.09 8.37 10.53
N VAL A 97 8.76 8.41 10.59
CA VAL A 97 8.01 8.88 11.77
C VAL A 97 8.33 8.02 13.02
N ARG A 98 8.72 6.74 12.86
CA ARG A 98 9.14 5.91 13.97
C ARG A 98 10.44 6.43 14.58
N GLU A 99 11.43 6.73 13.74
CA GLU A 99 12.73 7.27 14.14
C GLU A 99 12.57 8.68 14.74
N TYR A 100 11.79 9.54 14.10
CA TYR A 100 11.45 10.86 14.59
C TYR A 100 10.88 10.82 16.03
N LEU A 101 9.90 9.93 16.28
CA LEU A 101 9.23 9.81 17.57
C LEU A 101 10.09 9.14 18.67
N GLN A 102 11.30 8.68 18.36
CA GLN A 102 12.25 8.23 19.39
C GLN A 102 12.91 9.39 20.15
N SER A 103 13.04 10.55 19.50
CA SER A 103 13.76 11.71 20.05
C SER A 103 12.89 12.97 20.13
N GLN A 104 11.74 12.99 19.47
CA GLN A 104 10.87 14.16 19.38
C GLN A 104 9.42 13.78 19.74
N PRO A 105 8.67 14.68 20.41
CA PRO A 105 7.27 14.45 20.73
C PRO A 105 6.40 14.51 19.46
N LEU A 106 5.21 13.89 19.53
CA LEU A 106 4.19 14.06 18.51
C LEU A 106 3.54 15.44 18.62
N THR A 107 4.00 16.36 17.80
CA THR A 107 3.49 17.73 17.77
C THR A 107 2.14 17.82 17.03
N LYS A 108 1.38 18.89 17.31
CA LYS A 108 0.13 19.20 16.60
C LYS A 108 0.36 19.36 15.09
N ALA A 109 1.45 20.03 14.71
CA ALA A 109 1.85 20.21 13.31
C ALA A 109 2.13 18.88 12.59
N LEU A 110 2.80 17.91 13.24
CA LEU A 110 2.99 16.58 12.66
C LEU A 110 1.66 15.81 12.56
N SER A 111 0.80 15.93 13.58
CA SER A 111 -0.53 15.31 13.56
C SER A 111 -1.39 15.86 12.42
N GLU A 112 -1.37 17.17 12.17
CA GLU A 112 -2.07 17.81 11.04
C GLU A 112 -1.61 17.20 9.70
N LYS A 113 -0.31 17.09 9.48
CA LYS A 113 0.23 16.45 8.26
C LYS A 113 -0.16 14.98 8.12
N LEU A 114 -0.20 14.23 9.22
CA LEU A 114 -0.68 12.84 9.20
C LEU A 114 -2.18 12.76 8.87
N ILE A 115 -3.00 13.68 9.36
CA ILE A 115 -4.43 13.78 9.03
C ILE A 115 -4.60 14.11 7.55
N GLU A 116 -3.90 15.13 7.04
CA GLU A 116 -3.92 15.48 5.62
C GLU A 116 -3.52 14.30 4.72
N MET A 117 -2.48 13.58 5.09
CA MET A 117 -2.05 12.35 4.41
C MET A 117 -3.21 11.34 4.31
N LEU A 118 -3.94 11.09 5.41
CA LEU A 118 -5.06 10.15 5.44
C LEU A 118 -6.24 10.64 4.59
N ILE A 119 -6.50 11.96 4.58
CA ILE A 119 -7.49 12.58 3.71
C ILE A 119 -7.10 12.42 2.23
N ILE A 120 -5.83 12.63 1.89
CA ILE A 120 -5.31 12.40 0.52
C ILE A 120 -5.50 10.94 0.11
N PHE A 121 -5.18 9.97 0.97
CA PHE A 121 -5.40 8.55 0.69
C PHE A 121 -6.86 8.26 0.32
N LYS A 122 -7.80 8.82 1.07
CA LYS A 122 -9.23 8.68 0.81
C LYS A 122 -9.64 9.33 -0.53
N LYS A 123 -9.13 10.52 -0.83
CA LYS A 123 -9.41 11.28 -2.07
C LYS A 123 -8.88 10.59 -3.33
N ILE A 124 -7.70 10.00 -3.30
CA ILE A 124 -7.11 9.29 -4.45
C ILE A 124 -7.69 7.89 -4.66
N GLY A 125 -8.60 7.46 -3.78
CA GLY A 125 -9.31 6.19 -3.90
C GLY A 125 -8.53 4.98 -3.35
N PHE A 126 -7.66 5.18 -2.38
CA PHE A 126 -7.09 4.07 -1.65
C PHE A 126 -8.19 3.36 -0.87
N GLU A 127 -8.31 2.04 -1.09
CA GLU A 127 -9.27 1.19 -0.38
C GLU A 127 -8.87 1.03 1.09
N ARG A 128 -7.58 1.16 1.40
CA ARG A 128 -7.02 1.04 2.73
C ARG A 128 -6.11 2.22 3.04
N ILE A 129 -6.49 2.99 4.06
CA ILE A 129 -5.73 4.15 4.53
C ILE A 129 -4.73 3.81 5.65
N ASP A 130 -4.48 2.55 5.91
CA ASP A 130 -3.80 2.02 7.08
C ASP A 130 -2.30 1.78 6.79
N HIS A 131 -1.44 2.72 7.18
CA HIS A 131 0.02 2.67 7.04
C HIS A 131 0.71 2.59 8.40
N HIS A 132 1.87 1.92 8.43
CA HIS A 132 2.72 1.90 9.63
C HIS A 132 3.60 3.15 9.65
N LYS A 133 3.86 3.73 10.83
CA LYS A 133 4.69 4.94 11.00
C LYS A 133 6.09 4.85 10.35
N ARG A 134 6.69 3.66 10.23
CA ARG A 134 7.97 3.43 9.53
C ARG A 134 7.91 3.58 8.01
N GLN A 135 6.72 3.69 7.43
CA GLN A 135 6.49 3.86 5.99
C GLN A 135 6.20 5.31 5.62
N ILE A 136 6.19 6.20 6.62
CA ILE A 136 5.89 7.62 6.49
C ILE A 136 7.17 8.38 6.84
N TYR A 137 7.67 9.16 5.90
CA TYR A 137 8.94 9.89 6.01
C TYR A 137 8.69 11.38 6.12
N LEU A 138 9.29 12.01 7.13
CA LEU A 138 9.36 13.46 7.27
C LEU A 138 10.56 13.96 6.47
N GLN A 139 10.29 14.76 5.44
CA GLN A 139 11.31 15.32 4.55
C GLN A 139 11.99 16.53 5.21
N PRO A 140 13.20 16.95 4.75
CA PRO A 140 13.89 18.15 5.26
C PRO A 140 13.06 19.43 5.11
N ASP A 141 12.18 19.51 4.11
CA ASP A 141 11.25 20.64 3.90
C ASP A 141 10.00 20.56 4.81
N GLY A 142 9.96 19.59 5.70
CA GLY A 142 8.84 19.34 6.61
C GLY A 142 7.63 18.67 6.00
N ASN A 143 7.62 18.33 4.71
CA ASN A 143 6.54 17.59 4.07
C ASN A 143 6.64 16.09 4.35
N LEU A 144 5.53 15.37 4.16
CA LEU A 144 5.53 13.91 4.29
C LEU A 144 5.71 13.25 2.92
N LYS A 145 6.41 12.11 2.91
CA LYS A 145 6.39 11.14 1.81
C LYS A 145 6.10 9.74 2.34
N VAL A 146 5.36 8.96 1.55
CA VAL A 146 4.91 7.62 1.94
C VAL A 146 5.42 6.59 0.95
N ILE A 147 5.97 5.50 1.48
CA ILE A 147 6.48 4.36 0.71
C ILE A 147 5.65 3.09 0.98
N ASP A 148 5.89 2.05 0.18
CA ASP A 148 5.27 0.71 0.33
C ASP A 148 3.73 0.74 0.32
N VAL A 149 3.19 1.37 -0.71
CA VAL A 149 1.74 1.59 -0.87
C VAL A 149 1.00 0.43 -1.57
N ALA A 150 1.67 -0.65 -1.93
CA ALA A 150 1.05 -1.78 -2.66
C ALA A 150 -0.18 -2.36 -1.96
N ARG A 151 -0.23 -2.29 -0.62
CA ARG A 151 -1.32 -2.85 0.18
C ARG A 151 -2.50 -1.90 0.39
N THR A 152 -2.53 -0.75 -0.25
CA THR A 152 -3.63 0.21 -0.17
C THR A 152 -4.75 -0.05 -1.16
N VAL A 153 -4.47 -0.83 -2.19
CA VAL A 153 -5.40 -1.13 -3.28
C VAL A 153 -5.68 -2.63 -3.40
N TRP A 154 -6.78 -2.98 -4.06
CA TRP A 154 -7.21 -4.37 -4.36
C TRP A 154 -7.40 -5.21 -3.10
N ARG A 155 -8.12 -4.64 -2.12
CA ARG A 155 -8.42 -5.29 -0.84
C ARG A 155 -9.88 -5.70 -0.75
N ASP A 156 -10.10 -6.89 -0.20
CA ASP A 156 -11.44 -7.43 -0.01
C ASP A 156 -12.06 -6.99 1.32
N ARG A 157 -11.23 -6.67 2.31
CA ARG A 157 -11.65 -6.21 3.63
C ARG A 157 -10.93 -4.94 3.99
N VAL A 158 -11.68 -3.86 4.09
CA VAL A 158 -11.18 -2.52 4.36
C VAL A 158 -11.79 -2.00 5.64
N TYR A 159 -10.94 -1.48 6.50
CA TYR A 159 -11.37 -0.69 7.64
C TYR A 159 -11.14 0.78 7.31
N PRO A 160 -12.15 1.65 7.43
CA PRO A 160 -12.00 3.06 7.07
C PRO A 160 -11.29 3.88 8.15
N TYR A 161 -10.47 3.27 8.98
CA TYR A 161 -9.65 3.92 9.99
C TYR A 161 -8.19 3.43 9.95
N PRO A 162 -7.21 4.26 10.38
CA PRO A 162 -5.80 3.98 10.21
C PRO A 162 -5.24 3.08 11.35
N ARG A 163 -5.75 1.85 11.45
CA ARG A 163 -5.45 0.93 12.55
C ARG A 163 -3.96 0.72 12.79
N LYS A 164 -3.18 0.49 11.72
CA LYS A 164 -1.73 0.26 11.86
C LYS A 164 -0.98 1.51 12.29
N LEU A 165 -1.39 2.68 11.79
CA LEU A 165 -0.82 3.93 12.25
C LEU A 165 -1.06 4.05 13.75
N LEU A 166 -2.31 3.99 14.20
CA LEU A 166 -2.67 4.11 15.62
C LEU A 166 -1.92 3.10 16.49
N THR A 167 -1.92 1.82 16.10
CA THR A 167 -1.18 0.79 16.85
C THR A 167 0.33 1.03 16.85
N SER A 168 0.90 1.53 15.74
CA SER A 168 2.34 1.76 15.62
C SER A 168 2.82 3.00 16.35
N LEU A 169 1.96 3.98 16.62
CA LEU A 169 2.29 5.16 17.41
C LEU A 169 2.63 4.80 18.86
N GLY A 170 2.03 3.74 19.41
CA GLY A 170 2.05 3.42 20.83
C GLY A 170 0.89 4.11 21.57
N GLU A 171 0.57 3.66 22.78
CA GLU A 171 -0.65 4.14 23.48
C GLU A 171 -0.62 5.65 23.75
N GLU A 172 0.49 6.19 24.24
CA GLU A 172 0.65 7.62 24.55
C GLU A 172 0.48 8.50 23.31
N ASN A 173 1.26 8.27 22.26
CA ASN A 173 1.16 9.07 21.03
C ASN A 173 -0.17 8.82 20.28
N LYS A 174 -0.79 7.66 20.45
CA LYS A 174 -2.12 7.38 19.91
C LYS A 174 -3.18 8.26 20.57
N GLU A 175 -3.15 8.42 21.89
CA GLU A 175 -4.09 9.29 22.60
C GLU A 175 -3.89 10.75 22.20
N ILE A 176 -2.63 11.24 22.15
CA ILE A 176 -2.30 12.58 21.67
C ILE A 176 -2.81 12.78 20.23
N PHE A 177 -2.55 11.82 19.34
CA PHE A 177 -3.00 11.91 17.96
C PHE A 177 -4.52 11.95 17.84
N LEU A 178 -5.24 11.10 18.58
CA LEU A 178 -6.71 11.08 18.58
C LEU A 178 -7.32 12.38 19.13
N THR A 179 -6.70 13.00 20.14
CA THR A 179 -7.07 14.32 20.63
C THR A 179 -6.93 15.39 19.53
N HIS A 180 -5.80 15.40 18.83
CA HIS A 180 -5.59 16.31 17.70
C HIS A 180 -6.57 16.04 16.54
N VAL A 181 -6.90 14.77 16.26
CA VAL A 181 -7.91 14.42 15.24
C VAL A 181 -9.29 14.93 15.65
N GLN A 182 -9.68 14.79 16.93
CA GLN A 182 -10.95 15.29 17.44
C GLN A 182 -11.07 16.81 17.30
N GLU A 183 -9.97 17.56 17.53
CA GLU A 183 -9.94 19.01 17.40
C GLU A 183 -9.97 19.48 15.94
N MET A 184 -9.20 18.84 15.06
CA MET A 184 -8.96 19.33 13.70
C MET A 184 -9.85 18.69 12.64
N ALA A 185 -10.37 17.48 12.89
CA ALA A 185 -11.17 16.71 11.97
C ALA A 185 -12.21 15.86 12.72
N PRO A 186 -13.19 16.50 13.42
CA PRO A 186 -14.13 15.81 14.29
C PRO A 186 -14.96 14.74 13.58
N GLU A 187 -15.28 14.92 12.29
CA GLU A 187 -16.02 13.92 11.50
C GLU A 187 -15.21 12.63 11.33
N LEU A 188 -13.89 12.74 11.09
CA LEU A 188 -13.00 11.57 11.02
C LEU A 188 -12.88 10.89 12.38
N TYR A 189 -12.82 11.68 13.47
CA TYR A 189 -12.76 11.14 14.82
C TYR A 189 -13.98 10.28 15.14
N GLU A 190 -15.20 10.78 14.86
CA GLU A 190 -16.42 10.03 15.10
C GLU A 190 -16.53 8.77 14.23
N GLU A 191 -16.10 8.83 12.96
CA GLU A 191 -15.99 7.66 12.09
C GLU A 191 -15.04 6.61 12.70
N TRP A 192 -13.85 7.03 13.18
CA TRP A 192 -12.84 6.10 13.71
C TRP A 192 -13.19 5.56 15.10
N LYS A 193 -13.75 6.39 15.96
CA LYS A 193 -14.17 6.04 17.33
C LYS A 193 -15.06 4.80 17.36
N HIS A 194 -15.93 4.68 16.38
CA HIS A 194 -16.79 3.53 16.25
C HIS A 194 -15.98 2.23 16.01
N TYR A 195 -14.99 2.24 15.09
CA TYR A 195 -14.12 1.08 14.82
C TYR A 195 -13.17 0.78 15.97
N ILE A 196 -12.67 1.80 16.67
CA ILE A 196 -11.83 1.65 17.85
C ILE A 196 -12.62 0.91 18.95
N ARG A 197 -13.87 1.32 19.21
CA ARG A 197 -14.76 0.64 20.15
C ARG A 197 -15.04 -0.81 19.77
N MET A 198 -15.23 -1.09 18.49
CA MET A 198 -15.41 -2.45 17.99
C MET A 198 -14.16 -3.31 18.22
N GLU A 199 -12.96 -2.75 18.06
CA GLU A 199 -11.71 -3.45 18.33
C GLU A 199 -11.54 -3.75 19.82
N GLU A 200 -11.84 -2.79 20.69
CA GLU A 200 -11.84 -2.97 22.14
C GLU A 200 -12.82 -4.06 22.57
N LEU A 201 -14.04 -4.03 22.05
CA LEU A 201 -15.03 -5.08 22.30
C LEU A 201 -14.53 -6.47 21.84
N SER A 202 -13.87 -6.52 20.68
CA SER A 202 -13.27 -7.77 20.18
C SER A 202 -12.19 -8.31 21.12
N ARG A 203 -11.37 -7.43 21.73
CA ARG A 203 -10.37 -7.80 22.74
C ARG A 203 -11.01 -8.31 24.02
N GLN A 204 -12.04 -7.64 24.50
CA GLN A 204 -12.79 -8.06 25.68
C GLN A 204 -13.45 -9.44 25.49
N ILE A 205 -14.05 -9.68 24.31
CA ILE A 205 -14.63 -10.98 23.95
C ILE A 205 -13.54 -12.06 23.93
N TYR A 206 -12.37 -11.77 23.35
CA TYR A 206 -11.26 -12.71 23.32
C TYR A 206 -10.77 -13.06 24.73
N GLN A 207 -10.58 -12.07 25.59
CA GLN A 207 -10.18 -12.28 26.99
C GLN A 207 -11.21 -13.09 27.76
N GLY A 208 -12.50 -12.79 27.60
CA GLY A 208 -13.58 -13.57 28.22
C GLY A 208 -13.61 -15.05 27.77
N LEU A 209 -13.33 -15.29 26.47
CA LEU A 209 -13.29 -16.67 25.94
C LEU A 209 -12.11 -17.49 26.45
N ILE A 210 -10.96 -16.84 26.71
CA ILE A 210 -9.78 -17.52 27.28
C ILE A 210 -10.05 -17.94 28.72
N VAL A 211 -10.70 -17.10 29.53
CA VAL A 211 -11.00 -17.35 30.93
C VAL A 211 -12.02 -18.51 31.09
N GLU A 212 -13.01 -18.59 30.20
CA GLU A 212 -14.08 -19.61 30.30
C GLU A 212 -13.74 -20.99 29.71
N LYS A 213 -12.56 -21.20 29.13
CA LYS A 213 -12.09 -22.47 28.50
C LYS A 213 -13.11 -23.21 27.59
N SER A 214 -14.25 -22.61 27.24
CA SER A 214 -15.27 -23.26 26.42
C SER A 214 -15.85 -22.29 25.40
N ILE A 215 -15.49 -22.52 24.13
CA ILE A 215 -16.14 -21.85 22.99
C ILE A 215 -17.51 -22.51 22.79
N ASN A 216 -18.51 -22.11 23.54
CA ASN A 216 -19.86 -22.60 23.39
C ASN A 216 -20.59 -21.86 22.25
N LYS A 217 -21.37 -22.62 21.47
CA LYS A 217 -22.29 -22.09 20.41
C LYS A 217 -23.22 -20.97 20.92
N LYS A 218 -23.44 -20.82 22.20
CA LYS A 218 -24.20 -19.75 22.87
C LYS A 218 -23.58 -18.36 22.64
N ASN A 219 -22.25 -18.22 22.57
CA ASN A 219 -21.58 -16.93 22.39
C ASN A 219 -21.68 -16.40 20.97
N LYS A 220 -21.80 -17.31 19.97
CA LYS A 220 -22.06 -16.93 18.59
C LYS A 220 -23.46 -16.30 18.40
N LYS A 221 -24.43 -16.73 19.21
CA LYS A 221 -25.79 -16.17 19.25
C LYS A 221 -25.84 -14.82 19.97
N ARG A 222 -25.03 -14.64 21.04
CA ARG A 222 -24.96 -13.39 21.82
C ARG A 222 -24.31 -12.28 21.02
N THR A 223 -23.28 -12.57 20.22
CA THR A 223 -22.65 -11.60 19.31
C THR A 223 -23.62 -11.15 18.22
N LYS A 224 -24.47 -12.05 17.72
CA LYS A 224 -25.53 -11.70 16.74
C LYS A 224 -26.66 -10.87 17.32
N SER A 225 -27.00 -11.01 18.62
CA SER A 225 -28.11 -10.28 19.25
C SER A 225 -27.74 -8.84 19.66
N LEU A 226 -26.46 -8.48 19.64
CA LEU A 226 -25.98 -7.11 19.90
C LEU A 226 -26.02 -6.20 18.67
N LEU A 227 -26.37 -6.72 17.49
CA LEU A 227 -26.35 -6.05 16.20
C LEU A 227 -27.77 -6.03 15.62
N THR A 228 -28.52 -4.98 15.85
CA THR A 228 -29.98 -4.94 15.56
C THR A 228 -30.47 -3.91 14.54
N THR A 229 -29.65 -3.44 13.58
CA THR A 229 -30.12 -2.51 12.53
C THR A 229 -29.80 -2.97 11.10
N LYS A 230 -30.55 -2.44 10.09
CA LYS A 230 -30.47 -2.91 8.69
C LYS A 230 -29.13 -2.69 7.97
N ASP A 231 -28.24 -1.90 8.51
CA ASP A 231 -26.84 -1.79 8.05
C ASP A 231 -25.94 -2.93 8.54
N ASP A 232 -26.53 -3.90 9.22
CA ASP A 232 -25.87 -4.95 10.00
C ASP A 232 -25.02 -5.91 9.19
N GLN A 233 -25.35 -6.24 7.95
CA GLN A 233 -24.57 -7.24 7.21
C GLN A 233 -23.16 -6.76 6.86
N LYS A 234 -23.01 -5.50 6.50
CA LYS A 234 -21.68 -4.91 6.23
C LYS A 234 -20.88 -4.78 7.53
N TYR A 235 -21.57 -4.43 8.59
CA TYR A 235 -21.04 -4.33 9.95
C TYR A 235 -20.59 -5.66 10.53
N VAL A 236 -21.41 -6.70 10.42
CA VAL A 236 -21.10 -8.06 10.87
C VAL A 236 -19.84 -8.58 10.17
N ILE A 237 -19.73 -8.39 8.86
CA ILE A 237 -18.54 -8.81 8.09
C ILE A 237 -17.29 -8.05 8.55
N GLN A 238 -17.41 -6.76 8.86
CA GLN A 238 -16.29 -5.95 9.36
C GLN A 238 -15.90 -6.36 10.78
N LEU A 239 -16.87 -6.56 11.67
CA LEU A 239 -16.64 -7.01 13.03
C LEU A 239 -16.02 -8.42 13.07
N GLU A 240 -16.55 -9.37 12.31
CA GLU A 240 -15.95 -10.71 12.18
C GLU A 240 -14.50 -10.61 11.70
N GLY A 241 -14.22 -9.78 10.69
CA GLY A 241 -12.86 -9.56 10.21
C GLY A 241 -11.93 -8.96 11.26
N LEU A 242 -12.43 -8.02 12.10
CA LEU A 242 -11.70 -7.42 13.20
C LEU A 242 -11.45 -8.41 14.33
N MET A 243 -12.46 -9.17 14.70
CA MET A 243 -12.35 -10.24 15.71
C MET A 243 -11.29 -11.28 15.31
N HIS A 244 -11.31 -11.76 14.07
CA HIS A 244 -10.29 -12.67 13.57
C HIS A 244 -8.88 -12.08 13.67
N LYS A 245 -8.73 -10.81 13.37
CA LYS A 245 -7.44 -10.13 13.41
C LYS A 245 -6.93 -9.93 14.83
N VAL A 246 -7.80 -9.50 15.74
CA VAL A 246 -7.49 -9.37 17.17
C VAL A 246 -7.15 -10.74 17.76
N PHE A 247 -7.94 -11.77 17.47
CA PHE A 247 -7.69 -13.13 17.98
C PHE A 247 -6.35 -13.67 17.47
N LYS A 248 -6.01 -13.44 16.20
CA LYS A 248 -4.70 -13.82 15.67
C LYS A 248 -3.58 -13.11 16.42
N GLU A 249 -3.69 -11.81 16.65
CA GLU A 249 -2.66 -11.01 17.33
C GLU A 249 -2.48 -11.43 18.80
N GLU A 250 -3.58 -11.59 19.52
CA GLU A 250 -3.54 -12.00 20.94
C GLU A 250 -3.05 -13.46 21.12
N TRP A 251 -3.44 -14.35 20.21
CA TRP A 251 -2.93 -15.71 20.22
C TRP A 251 -1.42 -15.77 19.94
N VAL A 252 -0.92 -14.98 18.97
CA VAL A 252 0.52 -14.86 18.72
C VAL A 252 1.24 -14.37 19.98
N LYS A 253 0.75 -13.32 20.62
CA LYS A 253 1.36 -12.79 21.86
C LYS A 253 1.40 -13.86 22.96
N THR A 254 0.30 -14.60 23.14
CA THR A 254 0.21 -15.66 24.14
C THR A 254 1.20 -16.77 23.87
N MET A 255 1.33 -17.22 22.63
CA MET A 255 2.25 -18.29 22.25
C MET A 255 3.71 -17.86 22.40
N LEU A 256 4.04 -16.64 22.02
CA LEU A 256 5.39 -16.07 22.21
C LEU A 256 5.74 -15.93 23.69
N ALA A 257 4.78 -15.49 24.52
CA ALA A 257 4.95 -15.41 25.97
C ALA A 257 5.16 -16.79 26.64
N GLN A 258 4.69 -17.87 26.01
CA GLN A 258 4.92 -19.23 26.43
C GLN A 258 6.23 -19.84 25.90
N GLY A 259 7.06 -19.05 25.23
CA GLY A 259 8.37 -19.48 24.73
C GLY A 259 8.34 -20.26 23.42
N TYR A 260 7.22 -20.24 22.69
CA TYR A 260 7.18 -20.86 21.36
C TYR A 260 7.98 -20.03 20.34
N ASP A 261 8.67 -20.75 19.45
CA ASP A 261 9.41 -20.13 18.35
C ASP A 261 8.47 -19.32 17.43
N PRO A 262 8.80 -18.06 17.10
CA PRO A 262 7.95 -17.19 16.27
C PRO A 262 7.61 -17.80 14.90
N ASP A 263 8.54 -18.47 14.24
CA ASP A 263 8.33 -19.05 12.91
C ASP A 263 7.41 -20.27 13.00
N ALA A 264 7.58 -21.13 14.02
CA ALA A 264 6.68 -22.26 14.28
C ALA A 264 5.26 -21.80 14.63
N VAL A 265 5.12 -20.68 15.35
CA VAL A 265 3.82 -20.06 15.66
C VAL A 265 3.15 -19.55 14.39
N MET A 266 3.89 -18.85 13.55
CA MET A 266 3.36 -18.32 12.30
C MET A 266 2.93 -19.43 11.34
N GLU A 267 3.70 -20.49 11.20
CA GLU A 267 3.34 -21.66 10.38
C GLU A 267 2.04 -22.34 10.86
N LYS A 268 1.88 -22.52 12.18
CA LYS A 268 0.63 -23.06 12.75
C LYS A 268 -0.57 -22.15 12.49
N ILE A 269 -0.38 -20.84 12.57
CA ILE A 269 -1.42 -19.86 12.27
C ILE A 269 -1.85 -19.96 10.82
N ASP A 270 -0.90 -19.96 9.89
CA ASP A 270 -1.20 -20.00 8.47
C ASP A 270 -1.92 -21.30 8.09
N LYS A 271 -1.46 -22.46 8.62
CA LYS A 271 -2.17 -23.75 8.45
C LYS A 271 -3.58 -23.76 9.05
N HIS A 272 -3.79 -23.09 10.20
CA HIS A 272 -5.12 -22.98 10.79
C HIS A 272 -6.07 -22.13 9.95
N TRP A 273 -5.58 -21.00 9.45
CA TRP A 273 -6.37 -20.10 8.61
C TRP A 273 -6.67 -20.69 7.23
N GLU A 274 -5.72 -21.38 6.61
CA GLU A 274 -5.95 -22.11 5.36
C GLU A 274 -7.09 -23.15 5.52
N LYS A 275 -7.07 -23.92 6.62
CA LYS A 275 -8.15 -24.87 6.92
C LYS A 275 -9.48 -24.18 7.18
N TYR A 276 -9.49 -23.00 7.80
CA TYR A 276 -10.70 -22.26 8.10
C TYR A 276 -11.29 -21.63 6.84
N GLU A 277 -10.45 -21.08 5.98
CA GLU A 277 -10.85 -20.53 4.67
C GLU A 277 -11.40 -21.62 3.75
N GLN A 278 -10.82 -22.81 3.76
CA GLN A 278 -11.33 -23.96 2.99
C GLN A 278 -12.69 -24.45 3.49
N LYS A 279 -12.94 -24.42 4.81
CA LYS A 279 -14.22 -24.89 5.40
C LYS A 279 -15.34 -23.85 5.36
N GLY A 280 -15.03 -22.55 5.40
CA GLY A 280 -16.02 -21.48 5.58
C GLY A 280 -16.46 -20.73 4.34
N ASN A 281 -15.73 -20.77 3.22
CA ASN A 281 -15.89 -19.79 2.17
C ASN A 281 -15.67 -20.28 0.73
N GLY A 282 -16.02 -21.50 0.40
CA GLY A 282 -15.90 -22.00 -0.98
C GLY A 282 -16.57 -21.11 -2.05
N ASN A 283 -17.58 -20.32 -1.68
CA ASN A 283 -18.30 -19.41 -2.59
C ASN A 283 -17.80 -17.94 -2.53
N LEU A 284 -17.35 -17.44 -1.37
CA LEU A 284 -16.84 -16.06 -1.26
C LEU A 284 -15.45 -15.91 -1.89
N ASN A 285 -14.57 -16.88 -1.69
CA ASN A 285 -13.23 -16.84 -2.29
C ASN A 285 -13.26 -16.95 -3.82
N LYS A 286 -14.13 -17.80 -4.39
CA LYS A 286 -14.31 -17.86 -5.85
C LYS A 286 -14.84 -16.53 -6.43
N ARG A 287 -15.79 -15.87 -5.75
CA ARG A 287 -16.29 -14.53 -6.16
C ARG A 287 -15.22 -13.45 -6.03
N ASN A 288 -14.42 -13.49 -4.98
CA ASN A 288 -13.37 -12.50 -4.75
C ASN A 288 -12.17 -12.67 -5.70
N LEU A 289 -11.75 -13.92 -5.96
CA LEU A 289 -10.75 -14.22 -7.00
C LEU A 289 -11.21 -13.77 -8.40
N SER A 290 -12.48 -13.99 -8.73
CA SER A 290 -13.04 -13.56 -10.04
C SER A 290 -13.14 -12.04 -10.15
N LYS A 291 -13.51 -11.33 -9.07
CA LYS A 291 -13.49 -9.85 -9.00
C LYS A 291 -12.07 -9.31 -9.10
N ARG A 292 -11.10 -9.95 -8.44
CA ARG A 292 -9.67 -9.60 -8.49
C ARG A 292 -9.10 -9.79 -9.90
N LYS A 293 -9.38 -10.93 -10.58
CA LYS A 293 -8.99 -11.14 -11.98
C LYS A 293 -9.63 -10.10 -12.91
N LYS A 294 -10.94 -9.79 -12.77
CA LYS A 294 -11.61 -8.74 -13.56
C LYS A 294 -11.04 -7.33 -13.32
N ARG A 295 -10.62 -6.99 -12.09
CA ARG A 295 -9.97 -5.71 -11.79
C ARG A 295 -8.57 -5.63 -12.40
N LEU A 296 -7.78 -6.70 -12.34
CA LEU A 296 -6.48 -6.82 -13.00
C LEU A 296 -6.58 -6.69 -14.52
N GLU A 297 -7.55 -7.37 -15.15
CA GLU A 297 -7.80 -7.24 -16.59
C GLU A 297 -8.23 -5.81 -16.98
N LYS A 298 -9.16 -5.20 -16.21
CA LYS A 298 -9.54 -3.79 -16.44
C LYS A 298 -8.38 -2.83 -16.29
N ALA A 299 -7.50 -3.05 -15.33
CA ALA A 299 -6.29 -2.24 -15.16
C ALA A 299 -5.30 -2.44 -16.32
N LYS A 300 -5.10 -3.68 -16.78
CA LYS A 300 -4.28 -4.00 -17.97
C LYS A 300 -4.86 -3.36 -19.25
N VAL A 301 -6.18 -3.39 -19.42
CA VAL A 301 -6.85 -2.76 -20.58
C VAL A 301 -6.73 -1.24 -20.52
N LYS A 302 -6.97 -0.61 -19.37
CA LYS A 302 -6.77 0.85 -19.19
C LYS A 302 -5.33 1.29 -19.42
N ALA A 303 -4.35 0.49 -18.98
CA ALA A 303 -2.93 0.76 -19.21
C ALA A 303 -2.57 0.65 -20.70
N LYS A 304 -3.11 -0.36 -21.41
CA LYS A 304 -2.92 -0.53 -22.87
C LYS A 304 -3.56 0.61 -23.67
N VAL A 305 -4.77 1.05 -23.28
CA VAL A 305 -5.46 2.18 -23.95
C VAL A 305 -4.69 3.50 -23.74
N LYS A 306 -4.19 3.75 -22.52
CA LYS A 306 -3.33 4.92 -22.24
C LYS A 306 -1.99 4.89 -22.98
N ALA A 307 -1.40 3.70 -23.17
CA ALA A 307 -0.16 3.55 -23.94
C ALA A 307 -0.39 3.78 -25.43
N LYS A 308 -1.51 3.28 -26.01
CA LYS A 308 -1.89 3.56 -27.41
C LYS A 308 -2.20 5.03 -27.65
N GLY A 309 -2.96 5.70 -26.77
CA GLY A 309 -3.25 7.12 -26.90
C GLY A 309 -1.99 8.00 -26.88
N LYS A 310 -0.97 7.65 -26.09
CA LYS A 310 0.32 8.37 -26.08
C LYS A 310 1.20 8.10 -27.31
N SER A 311 1.08 6.93 -27.95
CA SER A 311 1.80 6.66 -29.21
C SER A 311 1.16 7.39 -30.39
N GLU A 312 -0.17 7.49 -30.44
CA GLU A 312 -0.88 8.25 -31.49
C GLU A 312 -0.69 9.77 -31.38
N GLU A 313 -0.55 10.31 -30.16
CA GLU A 313 -0.22 11.71 -29.95
C GLU A 313 1.22 12.05 -30.41
N LYS A 314 2.19 11.17 -30.13
CA LYS A 314 3.57 11.33 -30.60
C LYS A 314 3.71 11.22 -32.12
N ASP A 315 2.92 10.34 -32.74
CA ASP A 315 2.89 10.22 -34.21
C ASP A 315 2.23 11.45 -34.90
N LYS A 316 1.22 12.05 -34.26
CA LYS A 316 0.62 13.31 -34.77
C LYS A 316 1.57 14.50 -34.63
N ASP A 317 2.32 14.61 -33.55
CA ASP A 317 3.32 15.65 -33.33
C ASP A 317 4.54 15.51 -34.25
N SER A 318 4.99 14.28 -34.51
CA SER A 318 6.08 14.01 -35.46
C SER A 318 5.67 14.30 -36.91
N LYS A 319 4.42 14.02 -37.32
CA LYS A 319 3.87 14.36 -38.62
C LYS A 319 3.67 15.90 -38.80
N LYS A 320 3.24 16.60 -37.74
CA LYS A 320 3.16 18.07 -37.75
C LYS A 320 4.54 18.74 -37.89
N LYS A 321 5.57 18.22 -37.19
CA LYS A 321 6.94 18.74 -37.35
C LYS A 321 7.49 18.55 -38.76
N LYS A 322 7.35 17.34 -39.36
CA LYS A 322 7.77 17.06 -40.74
C LYS A 322 7.05 17.94 -41.77
N ASN A 323 5.75 18.19 -41.61
CA ASN A 323 5.01 19.09 -42.50
C ASN A 323 5.43 20.57 -42.37
N ASN A 324 5.82 21.03 -41.20
CA ASN A 324 6.32 22.39 -41.01
C ASN A 324 7.75 22.57 -41.57
N GLU A 325 8.61 21.56 -41.48
CA GLU A 325 9.96 21.57 -42.06
C GLU A 325 9.90 21.58 -43.60
N ASN A 326 9.02 20.76 -44.20
CA ASN A 326 8.81 20.75 -45.64
C ASN A 326 8.23 22.06 -46.17
N LYS A 327 7.31 22.74 -45.46
CA LYS A 327 6.83 24.07 -45.80
C LYS A 327 7.91 25.15 -45.70
N ALA A 328 8.82 25.05 -44.73
CA ALA A 328 9.93 25.97 -44.57
C ALA A 328 10.99 25.83 -45.68
N GLN A 329 11.26 24.60 -46.13
CA GLN A 329 12.15 24.31 -47.26
C GLN A 329 11.58 24.84 -48.60
N THR A 330 10.30 24.56 -48.87
CA THR A 330 9.62 25.05 -50.10
C THR A 330 9.57 26.60 -50.18
N ASN A 331 9.40 27.27 -49.06
CA ASN A 331 9.43 28.71 -48.98
C ASN A 331 10.86 29.31 -49.16
N LYS A 332 11.90 28.61 -48.72
CA LYS A 332 13.30 28.97 -48.95
C LYS A 332 13.67 28.83 -50.44
N GLU A 333 13.22 27.80 -51.13
CA GLU A 333 13.44 27.61 -52.56
C GLU A 333 12.70 28.65 -53.43
N LYS A 334 11.45 28.97 -53.09
CA LYS A 334 10.69 30.06 -53.79
C LYS A 334 11.32 31.44 -53.60
N ARG A 335 11.95 31.72 -52.44
CA ARG A 335 12.70 32.98 -52.23
C ARG A 335 14.02 33.03 -52.98
N LYS A 336 14.70 31.89 -53.21
CA LYS A 336 15.93 31.85 -54.05
C LYS A 336 15.63 32.00 -55.53
N LYS A 337 14.47 31.55 -56.06
CA LYS A 337 14.04 31.70 -57.44
C LYS A 337 13.50 33.12 -57.77
N ARG A 338 13.21 33.98 -56.80
CA ARG A 338 12.80 35.40 -57.03
C ARG A 338 13.94 36.40 -56.92
N LYS A 339 15.18 35.92 -56.64
CA LYS A 339 16.38 36.76 -56.57
C LYS A 339 17.40 36.49 -57.74
N LYS A 340 17.02 35.67 -58.72
CA LYS A 340 17.62 35.55 -60.03
C LYS A 340 16.64 36.13 -61.06
#